data_db519d0e7d097adcb78586ca16f33d03
#
_entry.id   db519d0e7d097adcb78586ca16f33d03
#
_cell.length_a   1.000
_cell.length_b   1.000
_cell.length_c   1.000
_cell.angle_alpha   90.00
_cell.angle_beta   90.00
_cell.angle_gamma   90.00
#
_symmetry.space_group_name_H-M   'P 1'
#
loop_
_entity.id
_entity.type
_entity.pdbx_description
1 polymer ?
#
loop_
_entity_poly.entity_id
_entity_poly.type
_entity_poly.pdbx_seq_one_letter_code
_entity_poly.pdbx_strand_id
1 'polypeptide(L)'
;MRSAARVLLSTFLLLAAAASAADMKLEARLVWGTDDEKGGPNCKPVDPELAAKLHGMFKWKNYFEITNQIASIPLNKTRDLKMSDHCTIRVKNLGASRVELSCLGEGKPVDQRVETLTPPKWLVWGGNSKHDTAWFVGLRSDDDKTGDAAKVVSKN
;
A
#
# COMPACT_ATOMS: atom_id res chain seq x y z
N MET A 1 -19.77 71.69 -14.49
CA MET A 1 -19.82 70.68 -13.42
C MET A 1 -19.83 69.31 -14.05
N ARG A 2 -18.71 68.61 -14.09
CA ARG A 2 -18.57 67.21 -14.67
C ARG A 2 -18.07 66.30 -13.56
N SER A 3 -18.99 65.54 -12.99
CA SER A 3 -18.65 64.46 -12.02
C SER A 3 -18.08 63.26 -12.74
N ALA A 4 -16.84 62.95 -12.49
CA ALA A 4 -16.19 61.72 -12.91
C ALA A 4 -16.46 60.62 -11.90
N ALA A 5 -17.30 59.67 -12.25
CA ALA A 5 -17.49 58.42 -11.47
C ALA A 5 -16.30 57.51 -11.70
N ARG A 6 -15.51 57.27 -10.65
CA ARG A 6 -14.44 56.25 -10.65
C ARG A 6 -15.05 54.89 -10.33
N VAL A 7 -15.12 54.04 -11.35
CA VAL A 7 -15.46 52.66 -11.17
C VAL A 7 -14.20 51.91 -10.72
N LEU A 8 -14.15 51.50 -9.45
CA LEU A 8 -13.15 50.63 -8.91
C LEU A 8 -13.52 49.20 -9.27
N LEU A 9 -12.84 48.65 -10.29
CA LEU A 9 -12.95 47.25 -10.68
C LEU A 9 -12.07 46.41 -9.73
N SER A 10 -12.67 45.85 -8.66
CA SER A 10 -12.00 44.93 -7.75
C SER A 10 -11.87 43.57 -8.43
N THR A 11 -10.69 43.29 -8.98
CA THR A 11 -10.35 41.98 -9.51
C THR A 11 -10.10 41.05 -8.34
N PHE A 12 -11.08 40.20 -8.02
CA PHE A 12 -10.95 39.13 -7.02
C PHE A 12 -10.18 38.00 -7.65
N LEU A 13 -8.87 37.91 -7.39
CA LEU A 13 -8.01 36.83 -7.83
C LEU A 13 -8.32 35.59 -6.96
N LEU A 14 -9.18 34.68 -7.44
CA LEU A 14 -9.37 33.36 -6.83
C LEU A 14 -8.07 32.57 -7.01
N LEU A 15 -7.23 32.55 -5.97
CA LEU A 15 -6.19 31.54 -5.86
C LEU A 15 -6.88 30.20 -5.60
N ALA A 16 -7.12 29.41 -6.65
CA ALA A 16 -7.46 28.02 -6.51
C ALA A 16 -6.21 27.30 -5.97
N ALA A 17 -6.15 27.09 -4.65
CA ALA A 17 -5.21 26.17 -4.05
C ALA A 17 -5.51 24.79 -4.62
N ALA A 18 -4.74 24.37 -5.62
CA ALA A 18 -4.74 22.99 -6.06
C ALA A 18 -4.26 22.15 -4.87
N ALA A 19 -5.21 21.56 -4.14
CA ALA A 19 -4.89 20.55 -3.16
C ALA A 19 -4.20 19.42 -3.92
N SER A 20 -2.87 19.37 -3.85
CA SER A 20 -2.10 18.27 -4.36
C SER A 20 -2.55 17.05 -3.58
N ALA A 21 -3.31 16.16 -4.23
CA ALA A 21 -3.65 14.88 -3.62
C ALA A 21 -2.33 14.17 -3.33
N ALA A 22 -2.07 13.92 -2.04
CA ALA A 22 -0.84 13.30 -1.61
C ALA A 22 -0.70 11.91 -2.26
N ASP A 23 0.53 11.58 -2.64
CA ASP A 23 0.84 10.25 -3.12
C ASP A 23 0.50 9.21 -2.05
N MET A 24 -0.09 8.09 -2.45
CA MET A 24 -0.30 6.97 -1.55
C MET A 24 1.02 6.25 -1.33
N LYS A 25 1.47 6.18 -0.09
CA LYS A 25 2.59 5.32 0.31
C LYS A 25 2.07 3.93 0.62
N LEU A 26 2.67 2.94 -0.01
CA LEU A 26 2.27 1.54 0.11
C LEU A 26 3.47 0.68 0.51
N GLU A 27 3.27 -0.18 1.50
CA GLU A 27 4.17 -1.27 1.84
C GLU A 27 3.57 -2.59 1.35
N ALA A 28 4.37 -3.38 0.61
CA ALA A 28 4.02 -4.69 0.09
C ALA A 28 5.04 -5.73 0.55
N ARG A 29 4.57 -6.86 1.09
CA ARG A 29 5.41 -7.98 1.54
C ARG A 29 4.96 -9.27 0.90
N LEU A 30 5.90 -10.02 0.32
CA LEU A 30 5.68 -11.40 -0.10
C LEU A 30 6.10 -12.32 1.03
N VAL A 31 5.19 -13.19 1.42
CA VAL A 31 5.38 -14.13 2.54
C VAL A 31 5.13 -15.55 2.06
N TRP A 32 5.97 -16.44 2.49
CA TRP A 32 5.82 -17.88 2.31
C TRP A 32 5.32 -18.54 3.59
N GLY A 33 4.23 -19.32 3.50
CA GLY A 33 3.66 -20.10 4.58
C GLY A 33 4.00 -21.57 4.43
N THR A 34 4.51 -22.18 5.49
CA THR A 34 4.96 -23.58 5.51
C THR A 34 4.87 -24.16 6.91
N ASP A 35 4.88 -25.49 6.99
CA ASP A 35 5.05 -26.22 8.26
C ASP A 35 6.52 -26.52 8.58
N ASP A 36 7.44 -26.21 7.66
CA ASP A 36 8.88 -26.34 7.88
C ASP A 36 9.37 -25.33 8.91
N GLU A 37 10.25 -25.76 9.82
CA GLU A 37 10.80 -24.91 10.87
C GLU A 37 11.79 -23.88 10.38
N LYS A 38 12.38 -24.08 9.21
CA LYS A 38 13.43 -23.22 8.65
C LYS A 38 12.97 -22.65 7.31
N GLY A 39 13.05 -21.34 7.19
CA GLY A 39 12.98 -20.67 5.90
C GLY A 39 14.23 -20.93 5.06
N GLY A 40 14.15 -20.61 3.77
CA GLY A 40 15.33 -20.63 2.88
C GLY A 40 16.37 -19.57 3.28
N PRO A 41 17.56 -19.60 2.66
CA PRO A 41 18.70 -18.76 3.06
C PRO A 41 18.45 -17.25 2.98
N ASN A 42 17.46 -16.82 2.19
CA ASN A 42 17.11 -15.40 2.03
C ASN A 42 15.80 -15.03 2.74
N CYS A 43 15.22 -15.93 3.52
CA CYS A 43 13.98 -15.68 4.24
C CYS A 43 14.24 -14.92 5.54
N LYS A 44 13.35 -13.97 5.86
CA LYS A 44 13.39 -13.17 7.08
C LYS A 44 12.15 -13.45 7.93
N PRO A 45 12.19 -13.19 9.24
CA PRO A 45 10.99 -13.16 10.05
C PRO A 45 9.98 -12.14 9.49
N VAL A 46 8.72 -12.52 9.51
CA VAL A 46 7.62 -11.63 9.09
C VAL A 46 7.37 -10.58 10.17
N ASP A 47 6.95 -9.39 9.75
CA ASP A 47 6.43 -8.37 10.65
C ASP A 47 5.43 -8.97 11.65
N PRO A 48 5.53 -8.67 12.97
CA PRO A 48 4.70 -9.31 14.00
C PRO A 48 3.20 -9.14 13.80
N GLU A 49 2.73 -7.97 13.33
CA GLU A 49 1.31 -7.72 13.08
C GLU A 49 0.80 -8.53 11.89
N LEU A 50 1.60 -8.60 10.81
CA LEU A 50 1.29 -9.41 9.66
C LEU A 50 1.31 -10.90 10.02
N ALA A 51 2.31 -11.35 10.79
CA ALA A 51 2.40 -12.72 11.27
C ALA A 51 1.18 -13.12 12.10
N ALA A 52 0.77 -12.28 13.06
CA ALA A 52 -0.42 -12.52 13.88
C ALA A 52 -1.69 -12.65 13.02
N LYS A 53 -1.83 -11.79 12.02
CA LYS A 53 -2.96 -11.86 11.08
C LYS A 53 -2.94 -13.15 10.27
N LEU A 54 -1.79 -13.55 9.74
CA LEU A 54 -1.64 -14.79 8.96
C LEU A 54 -1.97 -16.02 9.82
N HIS A 55 -1.46 -16.10 11.06
CA HIS A 55 -1.80 -17.17 11.99
C HIS A 55 -3.28 -17.22 12.36
N GLY A 56 -3.97 -16.08 12.41
CA GLY A 56 -5.40 -16.03 12.67
C GLY A 56 -6.27 -16.45 11.49
N MET A 57 -5.73 -16.48 10.27
CA MET A 57 -6.48 -16.74 9.04
C MET A 57 -6.13 -18.07 8.38
N PHE A 58 -4.92 -18.59 8.57
CA PHE A 58 -4.39 -19.73 7.82
C PHE A 58 -3.74 -20.76 8.73
N LYS A 59 -3.59 -21.99 8.21
CA LYS A 59 -3.18 -23.19 8.97
C LYS A 59 -1.68 -23.36 9.20
N TRP A 60 -0.84 -22.59 8.49
CA TRP A 60 0.59 -22.79 8.46
C TRP A 60 1.24 -22.48 9.81
N LYS A 61 2.24 -23.25 10.21
CA LYS A 61 2.96 -23.06 11.48
C LYS A 61 3.94 -21.90 11.41
N ASN A 62 4.57 -21.72 10.24
CA ASN A 62 5.64 -20.77 10.04
C ASN A 62 5.37 -19.88 8.82
N TYR A 63 5.75 -18.60 8.95
CA TYR A 63 5.67 -17.61 7.90
C TYR A 63 7.00 -16.90 7.75
N PHE A 64 7.51 -16.80 6.53
CA PHE A 64 8.79 -16.19 6.22
C PHE A 64 8.62 -15.10 5.17
N GLU A 65 9.20 -13.94 5.44
CA GLU A 65 9.23 -12.85 4.46
C GLU A 65 10.27 -13.14 3.39
N ILE A 66 9.85 -13.10 2.14
CA ILE A 66 10.69 -13.29 0.95
C ILE A 66 11.15 -11.95 0.41
N THR A 67 10.23 -10.99 0.31
CA THR A 67 10.47 -9.67 -0.28
C THR A 67 9.62 -8.63 0.44
N ASN A 68 10.20 -7.45 0.62
CA ASN A 68 9.50 -6.26 1.09
C ASN A 68 9.78 -5.11 0.11
N GLN A 69 8.73 -4.40 -0.29
CA GLN A 69 8.82 -3.21 -1.12
C GLN A 69 7.97 -2.08 -0.57
N ILE A 70 8.50 -0.87 -0.62
CA ILE A 70 7.77 0.36 -0.30
C ILE A 70 7.69 1.19 -1.58
N ALA A 71 6.51 1.70 -1.89
CA ALA A 71 6.26 2.48 -3.09
C ALA A 71 5.39 3.70 -2.79
N SER A 72 5.69 4.81 -3.45
CA SER A 72 4.80 5.97 -3.55
C SER A 72 4.08 5.93 -4.89
N ILE A 73 2.76 6.04 -4.86
CA ILE A 73 1.90 5.93 -6.05
C ILE A 73 1.02 7.16 -6.13
N PRO A 74 1.27 8.06 -7.09
CA PRO A 74 0.43 9.23 -7.30
C PRO A 74 -1.01 8.88 -7.63
N LEU A 75 -1.92 9.80 -7.35
CA LEU A 75 -3.35 9.62 -7.66
C LEU A 75 -3.56 9.26 -9.14
N ASN A 76 -4.40 8.27 -9.41
CA ASN A 76 -4.72 7.74 -10.75
C ASN A 76 -3.52 7.12 -11.50
N LYS A 77 -2.37 6.94 -10.84
CA LYS A 77 -1.22 6.25 -11.44
C LYS A 77 -1.17 4.79 -11.02
N THR A 78 -0.52 4.02 -11.86
CA THR A 78 -0.30 2.58 -11.68
C THR A 78 1.19 2.32 -11.45
N ARG A 79 1.50 1.38 -10.56
CA ARG A 79 2.86 0.92 -10.30
C ARG A 79 2.89 -0.60 -10.20
N ASP A 80 3.89 -1.20 -10.82
CA ASP A 80 4.18 -2.63 -10.72
C ASP A 80 5.24 -2.84 -9.63
N LEU A 81 4.94 -3.72 -8.68
CA LEU A 81 5.82 -4.15 -7.61
C LEU A 81 6.24 -5.59 -7.90
N LYS A 82 7.47 -5.78 -8.34
CA LYS A 82 8.01 -7.13 -8.59
C LYS A 82 8.36 -7.75 -7.24
N MET A 83 7.55 -8.70 -6.81
CA MET A 83 7.72 -9.38 -5.52
C MET A 83 8.63 -10.61 -5.63
N SER A 84 8.64 -11.27 -6.79
CA SER A 84 9.55 -12.37 -7.15
C SER A 84 9.63 -12.50 -8.67
N ASP A 85 10.36 -13.48 -9.17
CA ASP A 85 10.39 -13.75 -10.61
C ASP A 85 9.05 -14.28 -11.15
N HIS A 86 8.19 -14.79 -10.27
CA HIS A 86 6.89 -15.36 -10.63
C HIS A 86 5.70 -14.54 -10.13
N CYS A 87 5.93 -13.45 -9.37
CA CYS A 87 4.88 -12.66 -8.76
C CYS A 87 5.16 -11.16 -8.92
N THR A 88 4.25 -10.47 -9.58
CA THR A 88 4.21 -9.01 -9.64
C THR A 88 2.83 -8.53 -9.17
N ILE A 89 2.80 -7.57 -8.27
CA ILE A 89 1.57 -6.90 -7.87
C ILE A 89 1.49 -5.55 -8.56
N ARG A 90 0.47 -5.39 -9.38
CA ARG A 90 0.14 -4.11 -10.00
C ARG A 90 -0.83 -3.36 -9.13
N VAL A 91 -0.50 -2.14 -8.77
CA VAL A 91 -1.32 -1.29 -7.90
C VAL A 91 -1.63 0.01 -8.62
N LYS A 92 -2.91 0.36 -8.70
CA LYS A 92 -3.39 1.67 -9.15
C LYS A 92 -4.01 2.41 -7.97
N ASN A 93 -3.55 3.62 -7.70
CA ASN A 93 -4.13 4.49 -6.69
C ASN A 93 -5.42 5.13 -7.23
N LEU A 94 -6.56 4.81 -6.63
CA LEU A 94 -7.88 5.36 -7.00
C LEU A 94 -8.29 6.57 -6.14
N GLY A 95 -7.45 6.95 -5.15
CA GLY A 95 -7.76 7.97 -4.16
C GLY A 95 -8.62 7.46 -3.00
N ALA A 96 -8.70 8.25 -1.92
CA ALA A 96 -9.45 7.92 -0.70
C ALA A 96 -9.10 6.52 -0.15
N SER A 97 -7.81 6.19 -0.09
CA SER A 97 -7.27 4.89 0.34
C SER A 97 -7.75 3.68 -0.48
N ARG A 98 -8.37 3.91 -1.64
CA ARG A 98 -8.81 2.84 -2.54
C ARG A 98 -7.72 2.52 -3.57
N VAL A 99 -7.55 1.24 -3.82
CA VAL A 99 -6.61 0.72 -4.80
C VAL A 99 -7.28 -0.31 -5.70
N GLU A 100 -6.88 -0.32 -6.96
CA GLU A 100 -7.11 -1.47 -7.83
C GLU A 100 -5.84 -2.31 -7.82
N LEU A 101 -6.01 -3.57 -7.47
CA LEU A 101 -4.93 -4.54 -7.32
C LEU A 101 -5.05 -5.62 -8.39
N SER A 102 -3.95 -5.93 -9.07
CA SER A 102 -3.86 -7.07 -9.98
C SER A 102 -2.65 -7.91 -9.61
N CYS A 103 -2.87 -9.20 -9.39
CA CYS A 103 -1.78 -10.17 -9.27
C CYS A 103 -1.41 -10.68 -10.67
N LEU A 104 -0.14 -10.57 -11.00
CA LEU A 104 0.42 -11.08 -12.25
C LEU A 104 1.32 -12.28 -11.92
N GLY A 105 0.92 -13.45 -12.37
CA GLY A 105 1.74 -14.66 -12.34
C GLY A 105 2.40 -14.86 -13.71
N GLU A 106 3.73 -14.88 -13.76
CA GLU A 106 4.49 -15.03 -15.01
C GLU A 106 4.07 -14.00 -16.08
N GLY A 107 3.78 -12.76 -15.64
CA GLY A 107 3.36 -11.66 -16.51
C GLY A 107 1.89 -11.70 -16.95
N LYS A 108 1.12 -12.69 -16.53
CA LYS A 108 -0.31 -12.81 -16.87
C LYS A 108 -1.18 -12.47 -15.65
N PRO A 109 -2.29 -11.74 -15.83
CA PRO A 109 -3.24 -11.49 -14.75
C PRO A 109 -3.83 -12.82 -14.24
N VAL A 110 -3.71 -13.08 -12.92
CA VAL A 110 -4.32 -14.24 -12.25
C VAL A 110 -5.50 -13.85 -11.39
N ASP A 111 -5.51 -12.63 -10.87
CA ASP A 111 -6.63 -12.07 -10.10
C ASP A 111 -6.59 -10.54 -10.15
N GLN A 112 -7.76 -9.91 -10.05
CA GLN A 112 -7.91 -8.46 -10.01
C GLN A 112 -9.08 -8.09 -9.08
N ARG A 113 -8.86 -7.07 -8.23
CA ARG A 113 -9.89 -6.58 -7.31
C ARG A 113 -9.67 -5.10 -6.96
N VAL A 114 -10.73 -4.47 -6.49
CA VAL A 114 -10.66 -3.13 -5.88
C VAL A 114 -10.80 -3.29 -4.38
N GLU A 115 -9.87 -2.70 -3.62
CA GLU A 115 -9.81 -2.79 -2.17
C GLU A 115 -9.66 -1.40 -1.55
N THR A 116 -10.06 -1.28 -0.27
CA THR A 116 -9.79 -0.11 0.54
C THR A 116 -8.73 -0.46 1.57
N LEU A 117 -7.60 0.24 1.54
CA LEU A 117 -6.56 0.09 2.54
C LEU A 117 -6.95 0.91 3.77
N THR A 118 -7.12 0.24 4.90
CA THR A 118 -7.48 0.88 6.17
C THR A 118 -6.27 0.83 7.11
N PRO A 119 -5.44 1.89 7.16
CA PRO A 119 -4.31 1.91 8.07
C PRO A 119 -4.74 1.71 9.54
N PRO A 120 -3.91 1.09 10.36
CA PRO A 120 -2.63 0.42 10.04
C PRO A 120 -2.80 -1.03 9.59
N LYS A 121 -3.99 -1.46 9.22
CA LYS A 121 -4.35 -2.86 8.97
C LYS A 121 -3.72 -3.38 7.68
N TRP A 122 -3.19 -4.60 7.76
CA TRP A 122 -2.76 -5.35 6.60
C TRP A 122 -3.95 -5.88 5.80
N LEU A 123 -3.96 -5.67 4.51
CA LEU A 123 -4.73 -6.45 3.56
C LEU A 123 -3.89 -7.68 3.20
N VAL A 124 -4.48 -8.87 3.24
CA VAL A 124 -3.78 -10.10 2.89
C VAL A 124 -4.44 -10.73 1.67
N TRP A 125 -3.62 -11.09 0.71
CA TRP A 125 -3.99 -11.77 -0.50
C TRP A 125 -3.07 -12.97 -0.69
N GLY A 126 -3.61 -14.16 -0.91
CA GLY A 126 -2.80 -15.36 -0.95
C GLY A 126 -3.36 -16.46 -1.82
N GLY A 127 -2.56 -17.46 -2.05
CA GLY A 127 -2.89 -18.64 -2.81
C GLY A 127 -2.05 -19.83 -2.39
N ASN A 128 -2.54 -21.02 -2.73
CA ASN A 128 -1.78 -22.24 -2.53
C ASN A 128 -0.60 -22.31 -3.48
N SER A 129 0.50 -22.83 -2.99
CA SER A 129 1.67 -23.18 -3.76
C SER A 129 1.72 -24.71 -3.97
N LYS A 130 2.69 -25.16 -4.74
CA LYS A 130 3.02 -26.58 -4.84
C LYS A 130 3.62 -27.08 -3.52
N HIS A 131 3.59 -28.38 -3.28
CA HIS A 131 4.25 -29.05 -2.14
C HIS A 131 3.74 -28.62 -0.76
N ASP A 132 2.41 -28.48 -0.63
CA ASP A 132 1.77 -28.19 0.66
C ASP A 132 2.34 -26.94 1.36
N THR A 133 2.54 -25.89 0.59
CA THR A 133 2.94 -24.55 1.05
C THR A 133 1.98 -23.50 0.51
N ALA A 134 2.11 -22.26 0.95
CA ALA A 134 1.32 -21.14 0.44
C ALA A 134 2.17 -19.89 0.27
N TRP A 135 1.73 -19.00 -0.58
CA TRP A 135 2.26 -17.65 -0.70
C TRP A 135 1.20 -16.62 -0.32
N PHE A 136 1.63 -15.56 0.26
CA PHE A 136 0.77 -14.44 0.66
C PHE A 136 1.42 -13.13 0.27
N VAL A 137 0.59 -12.17 -0.14
CA VAL A 137 1.00 -10.78 -0.26
C VAL A 137 0.27 -9.98 0.80
N GLY A 138 1.02 -9.40 1.72
CA GLY A 138 0.53 -8.40 2.66
C GLY A 138 0.69 -7.02 2.05
N LEU A 139 -0.36 -6.20 2.10
CA LEU A 139 -0.38 -4.82 1.63
C LEU A 139 -0.90 -3.93 2.75
N ARG A 140 -0.25 -2.80 3.01
CA ARG A 140 -0.82 -1.73 3.85
C ARG A 140 -0.42 -0.36 3.35
N SER A 141 -1.23 0.64 3.66
CA SER A 141 -0.82 2.04 3.50
C SER A 141 0.21 2.38 4.58
N ASP A 142 1.29 3.06 4.19
CA ASP A 142 2.35 3.52 5.09
C ASP A 142 2.12 4.98 5.55
N ASP A 143 0.96 5.56 5.21
CA ASP A 143 0.66 6.97 5.48
C ASP A 143 0.56 7.29 6.98
N ASP A 144 0.35 6.28 7.85
CA ASP A 144 0.18 6.49 9.31
C ASP A 144 1.50 6.56 10.11
N LYS A 145 2.64 6.17 9.54
CA LYS A 145 3.92 6.29 10.27
C LYS A 145 4.38 7.75 10.44
N THR A 146 3.79 8.69 9.72
CA THR A 146 4.07 10.13 9.84
C THR A 146 3.23 10.84 10.91
N GLY A 147 2.13 10.25 11.37
CA GLY A 147 1.23 10.83 12.39
C GLY A 147 1.80 10.81 13.81
N ASP A 148 2.65 9.87 14.14
CA ASP A 148 3.17 9.70 15.51
C ASP A 148 4.40 10.58 15.79
N ALA A 149 5.14 10.96 14.76
CA ALA A 149 6.28 11.88 14.91
C ALA A 149 5.86 13.34 15.20
N ALA A 150 4.66 13.74 14.81
CA ALA A 150 4.15 15.10 15.03
C ALA A 150 3.55 15.31 16.43
N LYS A 151 3.22 14.23 17.16
CA LYS A 151 2.62 14.31 18.50
C LYS A 151 3.63 14.46 19.65
N VAL A 152 4.92 14.26 19.38
CA VAL A 152 5.98 14.33 20.41
C VAL A 152 6.52 15.74 20.63
N VAL A 153 6.28 16.69 19.72
CA VAL A 153 6.87 18.06 19.79
C VAL A 153 5.96 19.09 20.50
N SER A 154 4.76 18.72 20.93
CA SER A 154 3.82 19.66 21.58
C SER A 154 3.61 19.40 23.08
N LYS A 155 4.67 19.05 23.84
CA LYS A 155 4.68 19.08 25.29
C LYS A 155 6.04 19.54 25.80
N ASN A 156 6.27 20.84 25.76
CA ASN A 156 7.12 21.59 26.67
C ASN A 156 6.60 23.01 26.78
#